data_ac31f0e300a399039bc33d5c4f21b7a7
#
_entry.id   ac31f0e300a399039bc33d5c4f21b7a7
#
_cell.length_a   1.000
_cell.length_b   1.000
_cell.length_c   1.000
_cell.angle_alpha   90.00
_cell.angle_beta   90.00
_cell.angle_gamma   90.00
#
_symmetry.space_group_name_H-M   'P 1'
#
loop_
_entity.id
_entity.type
_entity.pdbx_description
1 polymer ?
#
loop_
_entity_poly.entity_id
_entity_poly.type
_entity_poly.pdbx_seq_one_letter_code
_entity_poly.pdbx_strand_id
1 'polypeptide(L)'
;MTFDVLDETTLARLGNIDVWGSVYWDEPYNSEGSFTLEVRPTPENMELLREGRWLVRTDAVTKVPMRICHRSNENEDANLVVTGYPATWIFTKRVSVLAIKNENAEAAMLALAKAAAPWPKLEVAEAKGFDTKFENQTSGNTLFDYFK
;
A
#
# COMPACT_ATOMS: atom_id res chain seq x y z
N MET A 1 6.48 11.54 15.14
CA MET A 1 5.81 10.80 14.03
C MET A 1 4.32 10.94 14.22
N THR A 2 3.58 11.37 13.23
CA THR A 2 2.13 11.48 13.21
C THR A 2 1.59 10.84 11.94
N PHE A 3 0.37 10.32 12.01
CA PHE A 3 -0.26 9.62 10.90
C PHE A 3 -1.58 10.28 10.55
N ASP A 4 -1.78 10.64 9.29
CA ASP A 4 -3.10 10.94 8.77
C ASP A 4 -3.82 9.65 8.43
N VAL A 5 -5.10 9.59 8.78
CA VAL A 5 -6.00 8.49 8.43
C VAL A 5 -6.87 8.94 7.27
N LEU A 6 -6.86 8.16 6.19
CA LEU A 6 -7.64 8.46 4.99
C LEU A 6 -8.75 7.42 4.79
N ASP A 7 -9.82 7.88 4.21
CA ASP A 7 -10.95 7.03 3.80
C ASP A 7 -10.53 5.97 2.78
N GLU A 8 -11.10 4.79 2.88
CA GLU A 8 -10.78 3.64 2.03
C GLU A 8 -10.95 3.93 0.53
N THR A 9 -12.01 4.64 0.17
CA THR A 9 -12.44 4.82 -1.23
C THR A 9 -12.15 6.22 -1.75
N THR A 10 -12.47 7.24 -0.96
CA THR A 10 -12.36 8.64 -1.38
C THR A 10 -10.97 9.21 -1.17
N LEU A 11 -10.15 8.58 -0.29
CA LEU A 11 -8.88 9.09 0.20
C LEU A 11 -8.97 10.43 0.92
N ALA A 12 -10.18 10.84 1.30
CA ALA A 12 -10.37 12.03 2.11
C ALA A 12 -9.77 11.80 3.50
N ARG A 13 -9.11 12.81 4.04
CA ARG A 13 -8.59 12.78 5.40
C ARG A 13 -9.74 12.72 6.40
N LEU A 14 -9.74 11.69 7.26
CA LEU A 14 -10.74 11.47 8.30
C LEU A 14 -10.30 12.01 9.66
N GLY A 15 -9.01 11.97 9.93
CA GLY A 15 -8.42 12.40 11.19
C GLY A 15 -6.92 12.12 11.21
N ASN A 16 -6.32 12.24 12.38
CA ASN A 16 -4.91 11.94 12.58
C ASN A 16 -4.67 11.19 13.90
N ILE A 17 -3.59 10.43 13.93
CA ILE A 17 -3.07 9.76 15.12
C ILE A 17 -1.73 10.40 15.46
N ASP A 18 -1.67 11.08 16.59
CA ASP A 18 -0.49 11.77 17.11
C ASP A 18 0.02 11.16 18.43
N VAL A 19 -0.83 10.39 19.12
CA VAL A 19 -0.51 9.67 20.35
C VAL A 19 -0.62 8.17 20.13
N TRP A 20 0.47 7.45 20.30
CA TRP A 20 0.57 6.01 20.13
C TRP A 20 1.47 5.39 21.21
N GLY A 21 1.29 4.10 21.47
CA GLY A 21 2.09 3.32 22.40
C GLY A 21 3.36 2.80 21.75
N SER A 22 3.22 2.11 20.64
CA SER A 22 4.33 1.63 19.84
C SER A 22 4.03 1.73 18.35
N VAL A 23 5.09 1.82 17.54
CA VAL A 23 4.99 1.82 16.09
C VAL A 23 6.18 1.11 15.48
N TYR A 24 5.89 0.19 14.58
CA TYR A 24 6.82 -0.38 13.63
C TYR A 24 6.37 0.06 12.24
N TRP A 25 7.27 0.64 11.45
CA TRP A 25 6.97 1.11 10.10
C TRP A 25 8.15 0.84 9.19
N ASP A 26 7.97 -0.06 8.26
CA ASP A 26 9.01 -0.55 7.36
C ASP A 26 8.64 -0.26 5.89
N GLU A 27 9.52 0.45 5.20
CA GLU A 27 9.39 0.82 3.79
C GLU A 27 10.66 0.37 3.03
N PRO A 28 10.85 -0.93 2.83
CA PRO A 28 12.02 -1.44 2.13
C PRO A 28 11.96 -1.09 0.63
N TYR A 29 13.13 -0.93 0.01
CA TYR A 29 13.21 -0.55 -1.41
C TYR A 29 12.72 -1.65 -2.37
N ASN A 30 13.05 -2.92 -2.10
CA ASN A 30 12.83 -4.05 -3.01
C ASN A 30 11.97 -5.18 -2.42
N SER A 31 11.22 -4.93 -1.37
CA SER A 31 10.36 -5.94 -0.76
C SER A 31 9.04 -5.33 -0.29
N GLU A 32 8.14 -6.20 0.14
CA GLU A 32 6.91 -5.76 0.76
C GLU A 32 7.24 -5.15 2.12
N GLY A 33 6.86 -3.90 2.31
CA GLY A 33 6.91 -3.26 3.62
C GLY A 33 5.73 -3.69 4.48
N SER A 34 5.75 -3.27 5.73
CA SER A 34 4.63 -3.48 6.65
C SER A 34 4.62 -2.43 7.75
N PHE A 35 3.51 -2.33 8.45
CA PHE A 35 3.46 -1.56 9.68
C PHE A 35 2.70 -2.31 10.78
N THR A 36 3.05 -1.97 12.00
CA THR A 36 2.27 -2.29 13.21
C THR A 36 2.16 -1.01 14.02
N LEU A 37 0.96 -0.62 14.36
CA LEU A 37 0.67 0.55 15.17
C LEU A 37 -0.19 0.13 16.36
N GLU A 38 0.26 0.50 17.55
CA GLU A 38 -0.43 0.23 18.80
C GLU A 38 -0.89 1.56 19.42
N VAL A 39 -2.17 1.67 19.68
CA VAL A 39 -2.79 2.88 20.26
C VAL A 39 -3.75 2.53 21.40
N ARG A 40 -4.10 3.49 22.21
CA ARG A 40 -5.17 3.31 23.19
C ARG A 40 -6.51 3.10 22.49
N PRO A 41 -7.37 2.18 22.97
CA PRO A 41 -8.66 1.88 22.36
C PRO A 41 -9.72 2.93 22.72
N THR A 42 -9.48 4.19 22.41
CA THR A 42 -10.49 5.24 22.56
C THR A 42 -11.58 5.09 21.50
N PRO A 43 -12.82 5.55 21.74
CA PRO A 43 -13.89 5.51 20.73
C PRO A 43 -13.45 6.15 19.39
N GLU A 44 -12.67 7.22 19.45
CA GLU A 44 -12.14 7.90 18.27
C GLU A 44 -11.14 7.05 17.52
N ASN A 45 -10.14 6.44 18.21
CA ASN A 45 -9.16 5.56 17.59
C ASN A 45 -9.82 4.30 17.01
N MET A 46 -10.82 3.77 17.73
CA MET A 46 -11.60 2.62 17.28
C MET A 46 -12.40 2.93 16.01
N GLU A 47 -12.89 4.15 15.85
CA GLU A 47 -13.55 4.61 14.65
C GLU A 47 -12.56 4.90 13.53
N LEU A 48 -11.46 5.62 13.81
CA LEU A 48 -10.47 6.02 12.81
C LEU A 48 -9.70 4.83 12.24
N LEU A 49 -9.33 3.85 13.05
CA LEU A 49 -8.45 2.75 12.65
C LEU A 49 -9.24 1.50 12.23
N ARG A 50 -10.19 1.66 11.31
CA ARG A 50 -10.92 0.55 10.70
C ARG A 50 -10.13 -0.11 9.59
N GLU A 51 -10.32 -1.41 9.42
CA GLU A 51 -9.75 -2.16 8.28
C GLU A 51 -10.21 -1.53 6.96
N GLY A 52 -9.33 -1.53 5.99
CA GLY A 52 -9.54 -0.92 4.68
C GLY A 52 -9.05 0.53 4.57
N ARG A 53 -9.00 1.28 5.65
CA ARG A 53 -8.51 2.67 5.66
C ARG A 53 -7.00 2.74 5.43
N TRP A 54 -6.53 3.92 5.10
CA TRP A 54 -5.13 4.18 4.81
C TRP A 54 -4.50 5.03 5.90
N LEU A 55 -3.25 4.70 6.22
CA LEU A 55 -2.38 5.51 7.07
C LEU A 55 -1.28 6.14 6.21
N VAL A 56 -1.02 7.41 6.45
CA VAL A 56 0.07 8.13 5.79
C VAL A 56 0.89 8.86 6.84
N ARG A 57 2.20 8.63 6.86
CA ARG A 57 3.11 9.39 7.72
C ARG A 57 3.19 10.84 7.26
N THR A 58 2.97 11.77 8.19
CA THR A 58 3.00 13.21 7.87
C THR A 58 4.41 13.79 7.92
N ASP A 59 5.32 13.17 8.68
CA ASP A 59 6.71 13.57 8.88
C ASP A 59 7.69 13.02 7.82
N ALA A 60 7.24 12.12 6.96
CA ALA A 60 8.07 11.56 5.89
C ALA A 60 8.15 12.48 4.67
N VAL A 61 9.32 12.54 4.05
CA VAL A 61 9.54 13.27 2.78
C VAL A 61 8.75 12.62 1.65
N THR A 62 8.83 11.29 1.55
CA THR A 62 8.01 10.51 0.63
C THR A 62 6.84 9.91 1.40
N LYS A 63 5.64 10.21 0.96
CA LYS A 63 4.43 9.74 1.62
C LYS A 63 3.97 8.44 0.99
N VAL A 64 4.33 7.31 1.60
CA VAL A 64 3.84 6.00 1.20
C VAL A 64 2.59 5.67 2.00
N PRO A 65 1.41 5.56 1.37
CA PRO A 65 0.20 5.15 2.06
C PRO A 65 0.27 3.66 2.41
N MET A 66 -0.06 3.33 3.64
CA MET A 66 -0.19 1.95 4.14
C MET A 66 -1.65 1.63 4.40
N ARG A 67 -2.12 0.49 3.89
CA ARG A 67 -3.50 0.04 4.11
C ARG A 67 -3.60 -0.75 5.39
N ILE A 68 -4.59 -0.44 6.23
CA ILE A 68 -4.94 -1.24 7.41
C ILE A 68 -5.60 -2.52 6.92
N CYS A 69 -4.95 -3.66 7.16
CA CYS A 69 -5.42 -4.98 6.73
C CYS A 69 -5.95 -5.83 7.86
N HIS A 70 -5.49 -5.59 9.08
CA HIS A 70 -5.92 -6.33 10.25
C HIS A 70 -5.96 -5.43 11.46
N ARG A 71 -6.92 -5.70 12.33
CA ARG A 71 -7.14 -5.00 13.58
C ARG A 71 -7.43 -5.99 14.69
N SER A 72 -6.73 -5.90 15.82
CA SER A 72 -6.99 -6.70 16.99
C SER A 72 -7.12 -5.85 18.25
N ASN A 73 -8.04 -6.24 19.11
CA ASN A 73 -8.19 -5.74 20.45
C ASN A 73 -8.59 -6.95 21.32
N GLU A 74 -7.60 -7.56 21.95
CA GLU A 74 -7.80 -8.85 22.64
C GLU A 74 -8.62 -8.75 23.92
N ASN A 75 -8.61 -7.60 24.59
CA ASN A 75 -9.37 -7.31 25.81
C ASN A 75 -9.76 -5.83 25.85
N GLU A 76 -10.80 -5.47 26.61
CA GLU A 76 -11.25 -4.07 26.77
C GLU A 76 -10.15 -3.11 27.29
N ASP A 77 -9.23 -3.65 28.09
CA ASP A 77 -8.08 -2.90 28.65
C ASP A 77 -6.80 -3.02 27.77
N ALA A 78 -6.81 -3.86 26.73
CA ALA A 78 -5.67 -4.03 25.86
C ALA A 78 -5.59 -2.90 24.83
N ASN A 79 -4.37 -2.58 24.38
CA ASN A 79 -4.20 -1.61 23.31
C ASN A 79 -4.80 -2.13 22.00
N LEU A 80 -5.31 -1.20 21.20
CA LEU A 80 -5.72 -1.48 19.84
C LEU A 80 -4.47 -1.62 18.97
N VAL A 81 -4.29 -2.78 18.37
CA VAL A 81 -3.20 -3.07 17.44
C VAL A 81 -3.73 -3.12 16.04
N VAL A 82 -3.17 -2.33 15.14
CA VAL A 82 -3.47 -2.37 13.70
C VAL A 82 -2.21 -2.68 12.91
N THR A 83 -2.38 -3.53 11.91
CA THR A 83 -1.30 -3.94 11.01
C THR A 83 -1.71 -3.79 9.56
N GLY A 84 -0.74 -3.64 8.68
CA GLY A 84 -1.04 -3.53 7.27
C GLY A 84 0.21 -3.42 6.40
N TYR A 85 -0.03 -3.08 5.14
CA TYR A 85 0.96 -3.13 4.08
C TYR A 85 0.89 -1.87 3.22
N PRO A 86 1.99 -1.49 2.53
CA PRO A 86 2.00 -0.36 1.62
C PRO A 86 1.03 -0.57 0.44
N ALA A 87 0.66 0.53 -0.21
CA ALA A 87 -0.26 0.49 -1.35
C ALA A 87 0.21 -0.45 -2.47
N THR A 88 1.51 -0.62 -2.64
CA THR A 88 2.11 -1.56 -3.59
C THR A 88 1.74 -3.03 -3.34
N TRP A 89 1.39 -3.39 -2.08
CA TRP A 89 0.88 -4.72 -1.74
C TRP A 89 -0.38 -5.12 -2.54
N ILE A 90 -1.13 -4.15 -3.02
CA ILE A 90 -2.29 -4.40 -3.90
C ILE A 90 -1.88 -5.22 -5.14
N PHE A 91 -0.68 -5.03 -5.66
CA PHE A 91 -0.17 -5.77 -6.81
C PHE A 91 0.11 -7.24 -6.51
N THR A 92 0.32 -7.61 -5.24
CA THR A 92 0.47 -9.03 -4.84
C THR A 92 -0.84 -9.81 -4.99
N LYS A 93 -1.98 -9.12 -5.03
CA LYS A 93 -3.31 -9.72 -5.16
C LYS A 93 -3.74 -9.93 -6.62
N ARG A 94 -2.91 -9.56 -7.57
CA ARG A 94 -3.21 -9.69 -9.01
C ARG A 94 -2.17 -10.52 -9.71
N VAL A 95 -2.65 -11.48 -10.46
CA VAL A 95 -1.84 -12.33 -11.34
C VAL A 95 -1.93 -11.77 -12.75
N SER A 96 -0.79 -11.65 -13.43
CA SER A 96 -0.75 -11.21 -14.81
C SER A 96 -0.55 -12.40 -15.75
N VAL A 97 -1.25 -12.37 -16.88
CA VAL A 97 -1.17 -13.34 -17.96
C VAL A 97 -0.83 -12.67 -19.30
N LEU A 98 -0.17 -11.53 -19.26
CA LEU A 98 0.22 -10.81 -20.48
C LEU A 98 1.55 -11.32 -21.04
N ALA A 99 1.63 -11.48 -22.35
CA ALA A 99 2.88 -11.72 -23.06
C ALA A 99 3.44 -10.37 -23.56
N ILE A 100 4.66 -10.05 -23.15
CA ILE A 100 5.35 -8.82 -23.53
C ILE A 100 6.53 -9.26 -24.39
N LYS A 101 6.59 -8.76 -25.63
CA LYS A 101 7.67 -9.08 -26.55
C LYS A 101 8.35 -7.82 -27.04
N ASN A 102 9.65 -7.73 -26.81
CA ASN A 102 10.56 -6.71 -27.37
C ASN A 102 10.08 -5.26 -27.16
N GLU A 103 9.44 -5.01 -26.03
CA GLU A 103 8.96 -3.69 -25.65
C GLU A 103 9.94 -3.00 -24.70
N ASN A 104 9.79 -1.70 -24.58
CA ASN A 104 10.46 -0.92 -23.54
C ASN A 104 9.98 -1.40 -22.16
N ALA A 105 10.90 -1.67 -21.24
CA ALA A 105 10.59 -2.20 -19.92
C ALA A 105 9.60 -1.32 -19.16
N GLU A 106 9.77 0.00 -19.23
CA GLU A 106 8.86 0.96 -18.59
C GLU A 106 7.45 0.86 -19.19
N ALA A 107 7.34 0.86 -20.52
CA ALA A 107 6.05 0.75 -21.20
C ALA A 107 5.35 -0.57 -20.86
N ALA A 108 6.11 -1.67 -20.78
CA ALA A 108 5.61 -2.98 -20.38
C ALA A 108 5.08 -2.97 -18.93
N MET A 109 5.82 -2.40 -17.99
CA MET A 109 5.39 -2.28 -16.58
C MET A 109 4.14 -1.42 -16.44
N LEU A 110 4.07 -0.28 -17.14
CA LEU A 110 2.90 0.58 -17.13
C LEU A 110 1.67 -0.09 -17.75
N ALA A 111 1.85 -0.87 -18.82
CA ALA A 111 0.77 -1.66 -19.43
C ALA A 111 0.26 -2.75 -18.49
N LEU A 112 1.15 -3.46 -17.78
CA LEU A 112 0.80 -4.43 -16.76
C LEU A 112 0.02 -3.78 -15.61
N ALA A 113 0.49 -2.64 -15.12
CA ALA A 113 -0.19 -1.89 -14.06
C ALA A 113 -1.59 -1.44 -14.49
N LYS A 114 -1.75 -0.93 -15.71
CA LYS A 114 -3.05 -0.52 -16.26
C LYS A 114 -4.02 -1.69 -16.43
N ALA A 115 -3.53 -2.81 -16.97
CA ALA A 115 -4.36 -3.99 -17.22
C ALA A 115 -4.88 -4.64 -15.94
N ALA A 116 -4.10 -4.54 -14.87
CA ALA A 116 -4.43 -5.16 -13.60
C ALA A 116 -4.87 -4.16 -12.53
N ALA A 117 -5.11 -2.89 -12.87
CA ALA A 117 -5.50 -1.85 -11.92
C ALA A 117 -6.52 -2.37 -10.89
N PRO A 118 -6.09 -2.71 -9.68
CA PRO A 118 -6.95 -3.39 -8.71
C PRO A 118 -7.86 -2.41 -7.98
N TRP A 119 -7.69 -1.14 -8.22
CA TRP A 119 -8.36 -0.10 -7.51
C TRP A 119 -8.74 1.07 -8.44
N PRO A 120 -10.00 1.56 -8.42
CA PRO A 120 -10.50 2.56 -9.37
C PRO A 120 -9.75 3.90 -9.34
N LYS A 121 -9.06 4.19 -8.23
CA LYS A 121 -8.27 5.42 -8.06
C LYS A 121 -6.77 5.23 -8.28
N LEU A 122 -6.35 4.07 -8.76
CA LEU A 122 -4.97 3.87 -9.15
C LEU A 122 -4.72 4.56 -10.50
N GLU A 123 -4.01 5.65 -10.46
CA GLU A 123 -3.54 6.34 -11.65
C GLU A 123 -2.13 5.83 -12.00
N VAL A 124 -1.97 5.44 -13.24
CA VAL A 124 -0.67 5.01 -13.76
C VAL A 124 -0.01 6.21 -14.43
N ALA A 125 1.14 6.62 -13.92
CA ALA A 125 1.89 7.75 -14.45
C ALA A 125 2.27 7.57 -15.93
N GLU A 126 2.58 8.67 -16.60
CA GLU A 126 3.14 8.64 -17.96
C GLU A 126 4.57 8.10 -17.95
N ALA A 127 4.97 7.49 -19.07
CA ALA A 127 6.32 6.96 -19.25
C ALA A 127 7.36 8.11 -19.19
N LYS A 128 8.46 7.85 -18.48
CA LYS A 128 9.59 8.79 -18.38
C LYS A 128 10.61 8.61 -19.49
N GLY A 129 10.47 7.59 -20.33
CA GLY A 129 11.31 7.34 -21.48
C GLY A 129 12.58 6.54 -21.20
N PHE A 130 12.57 5.65 -20.23
CA PHE A 130 13.67 4.72 -20.02
C PHE A 130 13.78 3.75 -21.20
N ASP A 131 14.95 3.67 -21.84
CA ASP A 131 15.17 2.89 -23.06
C ASP A 131 15.76 1.50 -22.80
N THR A 132 15.24 0.80 -21.82
CA THR A 132 15.63 -0.58 -21.53
C THR A 132 14.64 -1.52 -22.20
N LYS A 133 15.13 -2.37 -23.14
CA LYS A 133 14.27 -3.39 -23.77
C LYS A 133 14.04 -4.56 -22.84
N PHE A 134 12.81 -5.04 -22.85
CA PHE A 134 12.37 -6.13 -22.01
C PHE A 134 11.56 -7.14 -22.83
N GLU A 135 11.85 -8.42 -22.65
CA GLU A 135 11.09 -9.51 -23.23
C GLU A 135 10.79 -10.53 -22.13
N ASN A 136 9.53 -10.71 -21.83
CA ASN A 136 9.11 -11.70 -20.85
C ASN A 136 7.68 -12.16 -21.14
N GLN A 137 7.41 -13.41 -20.79
CA GLN A 137 6.05 -13.95 -20.76
C GLN A 137 5.66 -14.11 -19.30
N THR A 138 4.60 -13.44 -18.89
CA THR A 138 4.08 -13.61 -17.54
C THR A 138 3.51 -15.02 -17.38
N SER A 139 4.03 -15.74 -16.39
CA SER A 139 3.71 -17.16 -16.15
C SER A 139 2.74 -17.38 -14.99
N GLY A 140 1.89 -16.39 -14.69
CA GLY A 140 0.94 -16.49 -13.60
C GLY A 140 1.49 -16.05 -12.22
N ASN A 141 2.64 -15.40 -12.19
CA ASN A 141 3.15 -14.75 -10.98
C ASN A 141 2.37 -13.47 -10.66
N THR A 142 2.52 -12.96 -9.44
CA THR A 142 1.88 -11.72 -9.06
C THR A 142 2.51 -10.53 -9.80
N LEU A 143 1.75 -9.45 -9.99
CA LEU A 143 2.29 -8.22 -10.57
C LEU A 143 3.47 -7.68 -9.77
N PHE A 144 3.44 -7.84 -8.46
CA PHE A 144 4.53 -7.42 -7.59
C PHE A 144 5.86 -8.11 -7.94
N ASP A 145 5.83 -9.39 -8.32
CA ASP A 145 7.04 -10.14 -8.71
C ASP A 145 7.67 -9.65 -10.01
N TYR A 146 6.89 -8.97 -10.86
CA TYR A 146 7.40 -8.35 -12.10
C TYR A 146 7.94 -6.94 -11.89
N PHE A 147 7.67 -6.31 -10.75
CA PHE A 147 8.09 -4.94 -10.44
C PHE A 147 9.31 -4.87 -9.50
N LYS A 148 9.87 -6.00 -9.11
CA LYS A 148 11.12 -6.11 -8.34
C LYS A 148 12.40 -5.87 -9.19
#